data_4f8a857a7c8d7408a7f8f7cb237451e9
#
_entry.id   4f8a857a7c8d7408a7f8f7cb237451e9
#
_cell.length_a   1.000
_cell.length_b   1.000
_cell.length_c   1.000
_cell.angle_alpha   90.00
_cell.angle_beta   90.00
_cell.angle_gamma   90.00
#
_symmetry.space_group_name_H-M   'P 1'
#
loop_
_entity.id
_entity.type
_entity.pdbx_description
1 polymer ?
#
loop_
_entity_poly.entity_id
_entity_poly.type
_entity_poly.pdbx_seq_one_letter_code
_entity_poly.pdbx_strand_id
1 'polypeptide(L)'
;MQWICKSKYRPGHKRKNWFVDVSTIPEPEEISEKFTADEVRIEKFHSGGPGGQNVNKVETGVRVIHIPTGITVSSTRERSQFANKQDALKKLSAVLKQINETNKENQKNDAWGKHSQIVRGNPVRVYEGEKFELRIIKS
;
A
#
# COMPACT_ATOMS: atom_id res chain seq x y z
N MET A 1 -5.08 26.38 6.65
CA MET A 1 -5.51 27.56 5.85
C MET A 1 -6.97 27.86 6.09
N GLN A 2 -7.33 29.13 6.07
CA GLN A 2 -8.71 29.58 6.14
C GLN A 2 -9.08 30.28 4.84
N TRP A 3 -10.21 29.95 4.26
CA TRP A 3 -10.77 30.62 3.11
C TRP A 3 -12.06 31.33 3.49
N ILE A 4 -12.13 32.63 3.28
CA ILE A 4 -13.28 33.48 3.57
C ILE A 4 -13.98 33.79 2.26
N CYS A 5 -15.08 33.08 1.97
CA CYS A 5 -15.86 33.31 0.75
C CYS A 5 -17.29 32.77 0.92
N LYS A 6 -18.25 33.46 0.33
CA LYS A 6 -19.61 32.92 0.19
C LYS A 6 -19.64 31.95 -0.97
N SER A 7 -20.15 30.74 -0.73
CA SER A 7 -20.22 29.73 -1.75
C SER A 7 -21.26 30.08 -2.83
N LYS A 8 -20.87 30.06 -4.08
CA LYS A 8 -21.78 30.20 -5.23
C LYS A 8 -22.75 29.00 -5.35
N TYR A 9 -22.31 27.84 -4.90
CA TYR A 9 -23.07 26.59 -4.98
C TYR A 9 -24.17 26.48 -3.94
N ARG A 10 -24.11 27.30 -2.87
CA ARG A 10 -25.07 27.35 -1.79
C ARG A 10 -25.40 28.79 -1.43
N PRO A 11 -26.11 29.53 -2.29
CA PRO A 11 -26.32 30.98 -2.12
C PRO A 11 -27.07 31.37 -0.84
N GLY A 12 -27.89 30.46 -0.31
CA GLY A 12 -28.60 30.68 0.98
C GLY A 12 -27.83 30.29 2.21
N HIS A 13 -26.60 29.79 2.10
CA HIS A 13 -25.83 29.31 3.23
C HIS A 13 -25.07 30.44 3.90
N LYS A 14 -25.24 30.58 5.23
CA LYS A 14 -24.60 31.65 6.02
C LYS A 14 -23.09 31.45 6.24
N ARG A 15 -22.58 30.27 5.99
CA ARG A 15 -21.16 29.93 6.21
C ARG A 15 -20.28 30.60 5.19
N LYS A 16 -19.30 31.38 5.67
CA LYS A 16 -18.31 32.06 4.84
C LYS A 16 -16.86 31.65 5.16
N ASN A 17 -16.64 31.02 6.30
CA ASN A 17 -15.31 30.60 6.74
C ASN A 17 -15.10 29.09 6.43
N TRP A 18 -14.08 28.80 5.68
CA TRP A 18 -13.71 27.46 5.29
C TRP A 18 -12.29 27.17 5.75
N PHE A 19 -12.12 26.10 6.50
CA PHE A 19 -10.81 25.69 6.98
C PHE A 19 -10.32 24.53 6.11
N VAL A 20 -9.12 24.68 5.60
CA VAL A 20 -8.47 23.68 4.73
C VAL A 20 -7.12 23.34 5.33
N ASP A 21 -6.88 22.08 5.52
CA ASP A 21 -5.57 21.55 5.89
C ASP A 21 -4.89 20.97 4.67
N VAL A 22 -3.64 21.34 4.46
CA VAL A 22 -2.81 20.82 3.38
C VAL A 22 -1.62 20.12 4.00
N SER A 23 -1.57 18.81 3.84
CA SER A 23 -0.47 17.98 4.30
C SER A 23 0.08 17.16 3.14
N THR A 24 1.38 16.90 3.18
CA THR A 24 2.03 15.99 2.24
C THR A 24 1.87 14.56 2.73
N ILE A 25 1.60 13.66 1.81
CA ILE A 25 1.56 12.23 2.06
C ILE A 25 2.73 11.61 1.31
N PRO A 26 3.60 10.85 1.99
CA PRO A 26 4.68 10.17 1.29
C PRO A 26 4.10 9.16 0.29
N GLU A 27 4.71 9.10 -0.89
CA GLU A 27 4.35 8.09 -1.88
C GLU A 27 4.70 6.70 -1.34
N PRO A 28 3.82 5.69 -1.50
CA PRO A 28 4.14 4.34 -1.05
C PRO A 28 5.31 3.78 -1.84
N GLU A 29 6.23 3.16 -1.15
CA GLU A 29 7.26 2.38 -1.80
C GLU A 29 6.61 1.19 -2.51
N GLU A 30 6.70 1.18 -3.83
CA GLU A 30 6.24 0.04 -4.61
C GLU A 30 7.29 -1.07 -4.59
N ILE A 31 6.88 -2.21 -4.05
CA ILE A 31 7.68 -3.42 -4.13
C ILE A 31 7.52 -3.95 -5.56
N SER A 32 8.63 -4.18 -6.25
CA SER A 32 8.59 -4.73 -7.60
C SER A 32 7.89 -6.09 -7.62
N GLU A 33 6.86 -6.22 -8.44
CA GLU A 33 6.19 -7.51 -8.67
C GLU A 33 7.05 -8.44 -9.52
N LYS A 34 7.99 -7.86 -10.24
CA LYS A 34 8.98 -8.60 -11.03
C LYS A 34 10.26 -8.69 -10.21
N PHE A 35 10.77 -9.87 -10.11
CA PHE A 35 12.00 -10.15 -9.39
C PHE A 35 12.98 -10.90 -10.29
N THR A 36 14.27 -10.65 -10.08
CA THR A 36 15.34 -11.36 -10.78
C THR A 36 15.70 -12.64 -10.04
N ALA A 37 16.40 -13.54 -10.69
CA ALA A 37 16.86 -14.79 -10.07
C ALA A 37 17.77 -14.53 -8.85
N ASP A 38 18.47 -13.39 -8.81
CA ASP A 38 19.35 -13.01 -7.70
C ASP A 38 18.59 -12.53 -6.45
N GLU A 39 17.35 -12.09 -6.63
CA GLU A 39 16.49 -11.59 -5.55
C GLU A 39 15.73 -12.70 -4.82
N VAL A 40 15.72 -13.90 -5.36
CA VAL A 40 15.02 -15.04 -4.81
C VAL A 40 15.98 -16.18 -4.48
N ARG A 41 15.76 -16.79 -3.32
CA ARG A 41 16.44 -18.01 -2.91
C ARG A 41 15.46 -19.17 -3.04
N ILE A 42 15.88 -20.22 -3.72
CA ILE A 42 15.05 -21.41 -3.93
C ILE A 42 15.62 -22.55 -3.11
N GLU A 43 14.79 -23.10 -2.23
CA GLU A 43 15.11 -24.25 -1.40
C GLU A 43 14.21 -25.42 -1.78
N LYS A 44 14.79 -26.60 -1.82
CA LYS A 44 14.08 -27.85 -2.07
C LYS A 44 13.87 -28.55 -0.75
N PHE A 45 12.73 -29.18 -0.58
CA PHE A 45 12.44 -29.95 0.63
C PHE A 45 11.54 -31.14 0.33
N HIS A 46 11.52 -32.09 1.25
CA HIS A 46 10.55 -33.17 1.22
C HIS A 46 9.19 -32.69 1.72
N SER A 47 8.12 -32.94 0.97
CA SER A 47 6.78 -32.64 1.43
C SER A 47 6.44 -33.56 2.60
N GLY A 48 6.29 -32.98 3.80
CA GLY A 48 5.86 -33.74 4.99
C GLY A 48 4.40 -34.16 4.90
N GLY A 49 4.09 -35.38 5.26
CA GLY A 49 2.71 -35.88 5.32
C GLY A 49 2.70 -37.39 5.57
N PRO A 50 1.57 -37.94 6.04
CA PRO A 50 1.38 -39.38 6.16
C PRO A 50 1.28 -39.99 4.77
N GLY A 51 2.38 -40.16 4.12
CA GLY A 51 2.38 -40.60 2.73
C GLY A 51 3.13 -41.88 2.52
N GLY A 52 2.90 -42.53 1.41
CA GLY A 52 3.58 -43.72 0.99
C GLY A 52 5.09 -43.50 0.73
N GLN A 53 5.76 -44.52 0.31
CA GLN A 53 7.21 -44.59 0.18
C GLN A 53 7.83 -43.47 -0.71
N ASN A 54 7.07 -42.89 -1.63
CA ASN A 54 7.57 -41.84 -2.54
C ASN A 54 7.70 -40.47 -1.87
N VAL A 55 6.98 -40.20 -0.79
CA VAL A 55 7.00 -38.91 -0.09
C VAL A 55 8.33 -38.67 0.62
N ASN A 56 8.99 -39.72 1.08
CA ASN A 56 10.25 -39.64 1.82
C ASN A 56 11.49 -39.73 0.92
N LYS A 57 11.35 -40.10 -0.35
CA LYS A 57 12.47 -40.33 -1.27
C LYS A 57 12.67 -39.24 -2.30
N VAL A 58 11.67 -38.41 -2.58
CA VAL A 58 11.69 -37.40 -3.65
C VAL A 58 11.47 -36.00 -3.08
N GLU A 59 12.48 -35.16 -3.25
CA GLU A 59 12.38 -33.74 -2.88
C GLU A 59 11.61 -32.98 -3.98
N THR A 60 10.29 -33.00 -3.94
CA THR A 60 9.43 -32.28 -4.88
C THR A 60 8.96 -30.93 -4.36
N GLY A 61 8.95 -30.74 -3.03
CA GLY A 61 8.58 -29.47 -2.42
C GLY A 61 9.60 -28.36 -2.72
N VAL A 62 9.11 -27.19 -3.05
CA VAL A 62 9.94 -26.02 -3.33
C VAL A 62 9.50 -24.85 -2.45
N ARG A 63 10.47 -24.22 -1.82
CA ARG A 63 10.31 -22.99 -1.07
C ARG A 63 11.06 -21.88 -1.78
N VAL A 64 10.40 -20.77 -2.00
CA VAL A 64 10.99 -19.56 -2.60
C VAL A 64 10.99 -18.46 -1.57
N ILE A 65 12.14 -17.86 -1.32
CA ILE A 65 12.33 -16.77 -0.37
C ILE A 65 12.70 -15.53 -1.18
N HIS A 66 11.88 -14.47 -1.07
CA HIS A 66 12.19 -13.18 -1.66
C HIS A 66 13.09 -12.41 -0.70
N ILE A 67 14.37 -12.25 -1.04
CA ILE A 67 15.39 -11.70 -0.16
C ILE A 67 15.07 -10.27 0.29
N PRO A 68 14.69 -9.32 -0.61
CA PRO A 68 14.43 -7.93 -0.21
C PRO A 68 13.29 -7.76 0.81
N THR A 69 12.23 -8.56 0.70
CA THR A 69 11.05 -8.46 1.59
C THR A 69 11.01 -9.51 2.69
N GLY A 70 11.79 -10.58 2.56
CA GLY A 70 11.78 -11.71 3.47
C GLY A 70 10.55 -12.63 3.34
N ILE A 71 9.71 -12.42 2.32
CA ILE A 71 8.52 -13.23 2.09
C ILE A 71 8.91 -14.62 1.62
N THR A 72 8.33 -15.63 2.26
CA THR A 72 8.55 -17.03 1.93
C THR A 72 7.27 -17.66 1.41
N VAL A 73 7.36 -18.33 0.26
CA VAL A 73 6.25 -19.04 -0.37
C VAL A 73 6.70 -20.46 -0.68
N SER A 74 5.85 -21.43 -0.43
CA SER A 74 6.14 -22.83 -0.72
C SER A 74 5.08 -23.45 -1.60
N SER A 75 5.49 -24.45 -2.39
CA SER A 75 4.57 -25.26 -3.19
C SER A 75 4.94 -26.74 -3.10
N THR A 76 3.94 -27.56 -2.84
CA THR A 76 4.05 -29.02 -2.73
C THR A 76 2.99 -29.74 -3.55
N ARG A 77 2.15 -29.01 -4.27
CA ARG A 77 0.96 -29.53 -4.95
C ARG A 77 1.27 -30.40 -6.15
N GLU A 78 2.36 -30.11 -6.84
CA GLU A 78 2.73 -30.79 -8.07
C GLU A 78 3.68 -31.95 -7.80
N ARG A 79 3.70 -32.91 -8.71
CA ARG A 79 4.61 -34.06 -8.62
C ARG A 79 6.02 -33.76 -9.11
N SER A 80 6.17 -32.70 -9.92
CA SER A 80 7.44 -32.27 -10.45
C SER A 80 7.99 -31.11 -9.65
N GLN A 81 9.28 -31.15 -9.34
CA GLN A 81 9.99 -30.07 -8.70
C GLN A 81 9.96 -28.78 -9.54
N PHE A 82 10.09 -28.90 -10.86
CA PHE A 82 10.00 -27.78 -11.78
C PHE A 82 8.61 -27.12 -11.74
N ALA A 83 7.54 -27.93 -11.75
CA ALA A 83 6.17 -27.42 -11.66
C ALA A 83 5.91 -26.71 -10.32
N ASN A 84 6.42 -27.24 -9.21
CA ASN A 84 6.34 -26.60 -7.89
C ASN A 84 7.11 -25.29 -7.85
N LYS A 85 8.29 -25.21 -8.49
CA LYS A 85 9.05 -23.98 -8.62
C LYS A 85 8.25 -22.91 -9.36
N GLN A 86 7.64 -23.25 -10.49
CA GLN A 86 6.81 -22.31 -11.24
C GLN A 86 5.58 -21.85 -10.44
N ASP A 87 4.92 -22.75 -9.77
CA ASP A 87 3.77 -22.45 -8.90
C ASP A 87 4.17 -21.53 -7.74
N ALA A 88 5.28 -21.79 -7.08
CA ALA A 88 5.80 -20.95 -6.02
C ALA A 88 6.16 -19.54 -6.48
N LEU A 89 6.76 -19.41 -7.66
CA LEU A 89 7.08 -18.10 -8.24
C LEU A 89 5.82 -17.31 -8.59
N LYS A 90 4.79 -17.96 -9.12
CA LYS A 90 3.49 -17.32 -9.36
C LYS A 90 2.83 -16.85 -8.09
N LYS A 91 2.86 -17.66 -7.03
CA LYS A 91 2.32 -17.30 -5.71
C LYS A 91 3.07 -16.10 -5.11
N LEU A 92 4.39 -16.06 -5.24
CA LEU A 92 5.21 -14.95 -4.77
C LEU A 92 4.82 -13.65 -5.47
N SER A 93 4.68 -13.67 -6.80
CA SER A 93 4.24 -12.50 -7.57
C SER A 93 2.86 -12.01 -7.14
N ALA A 94 1.91 -12.92 -6.93
CA ALA A 94 0.57 -12.59 -6.45
C ALA A 94 0.59 -11.95 -5.05
N VAL A 95 1.41 -12.47 -4.14
CA VAL A 95 1.56 -11.92 -2.78
C VAL A 95 2.17 -10.52 -2.81
N LEU A 96 3.20 -10.29 -3.62
CA LEU A 96 3.82 -8.97 -3.77
C LEU A 96 2.81 -7.94 -4.32
N LYS A 97 2.01 -8.33 -5.30
CA LYS A 97 0.95 -7.50 -5.85
C LYS A 97 -0.09 -7.13 -4.78
N GLN A 98 -0.52 -8.09 -3.99
CA GLN A 98 -1.49 -7.88 -2.92
C GLN A 98 -0.96 -6.93 -1.84
N ILE A 99 0.32 -7.05 -1.48
CA ILE A 99 0.96 -6.15 -0.51
C ILE A 99 0.97 -4.72 -1.04
N ASN A 100 1.31 -4.51 -2.31
CA ASN A 100 1.30 -3.19 -2.94
C ASN A 100 -0.11 -2.57 -2.91
N GLU A 101 -1.14 -3.33 -3.25
CA GLU A 101 -2.53 -2.88 -3.20
C GLU A 101 -2.96 -2.51 -1.78
N THR A 102 -2.63 -3.34 -0.80
CA THR A 102 -2.93 -3.07 0.61
C THR A 102 -2.24 -1.81 1.12
N ASN A 103 -0.98 -1.59 0.75
CA ASN A 103 -0.24 -0.39 1.12
C ASN A 103 -0.87 0.88 0.53
N LYS A 104 -1.31 0.83 -0.72
CA LYS A 104 -2.03 1.94 -1.38
C LYS A 104 -3.35 2.25 -0.68
N GLU A 105 -4.12 1.24 -0.30
CA GLU A 105 -5.37 1.41 0.43
C GLU A 105 -5.15 1.99 1.83
N ASN A 106 -4.17 1.48 2.56
CA ASN A 106 -3.83 1.99 3.89
C ASN A 106 -3.44 3.47 3.84
N GLN A 107 -2.67 3.88 2.85
CA GLN A 107 -2.33 5.29 2.66
C GLN A 107 -3.55 6.16 2.37
N LYS A 108 -4.48 5.70 1.54
CA LYS A 108 -5.72 6.42 1.29
C LYS A 108 -6.54 6.58 2.56
N ASN A 109 -6.61 5.52 3.37
CA ASN A 109 -7.33 5.54 4.64
C ASN A 109 -6.67 6.48 5.65
N ASP A 110 -5.36 6.50 5.74
CA ASP A 110 -4.61 7.42 6.60
C ASP A 110 -4.81 8.88 6.17
N ALA A 111 -4.79 9.14 4.88
CA ALA A 111 -5.06 10.47 4.33
C ALA A 111 -6.48 10.94 4.67
N TRP A 112 -7.46 10.05 4.57
CA TRP A 112 -8.84 10.33 4.94
C TRP A 112 -8.99 10.57 6.44
N GLY A 113 -8.30 9.78 7.27
CA GLY A 113 -8.30 9.94 8.74
C GLY A 113 -7.79 11.30 9.19
N LYS A 114 -6.80 11.86 8.51
CA LYS A 114 -6.27 13.21 8.80
C LYS A 114 -7.31 14.31 8.59
N HIS A 115 -8.31 14.09 7.75
CA HIS A 115 -9.38 15.06 7.52
C HIS A 115 -10.16 15.39 8.81
N SER A 116 -10.34 14.42 9.69
CA SER A 116 -11.02 14.62 10.98
C SER A 116 -10.21 15.43 11.99
N GLN A 117 -8.91 15.57 11.76
CA GLN A 117 -7.98 16.25 12.67
C GLN A 117 -7.75 17.73 12.32
N ILE A 118 -8.50 18.27 11.36
CA ILE A 118 -8.37 19.67 10.95
C ILE A 118 -8.69 20.60 12.13
N VAL A 119 -7.70 21.39 12.52
CA VAL A 119 -7.86 22.40 13.57
C VAL A 119 -8.54 23.62 12.99
N ARG A 120 -9.68 23.97 13.56
CA ARG A 120 -10.46 25.16 13.17
C ARG A 120 -10.15 26.30 14.14
N GLY A 121 -9.85 27.48 13.60
CA GLY A 121 -9.73 28.68 14.39
C GLY A 121 -8.33 29.25 14.59
N ASN A 122 -7.28 28.59 14.13
CA ASN A 122 -5.91 29.12 14.18
C ASN A 122 -5.18 28.89 12.84
N PRO A 123 -5.63 29.56 11.77
CA PRO A 123 -5.07 29.35 10.45
C PRO A 123 -3.68 29.97 10.30
N VAL A 124 -2.77 29.25 9.67
CA VAL A 124 -1.44 29.77 9.30
C VAL A 124 -1.55 30.81 8.18
N ARG A 125 -2.46 30.60 7.26
CA ARG A 125 -2.72 31.50 6.14
C ARG A 125 -4.22 31.70 5.97
N VAL A 126 -4.62 32.93 5.67
CA VAL A 126 -6.01 33.31 5.40
C VAL A 126 -6.12 33.84 3.97
N TYR A 127 -7.02 33.26 3.20
CA TYR A 127 -7.33 33.68 1.84
C TYR A 127 -8.75 34.25 1.81
N GLU A 128 -8.94 35.29 1.02
CA GLU A 128 -10.23 35.97 0.91
C GLU A 128 -10.67 36.08 -0.56
N GLY A 129 -11.97 35.94 -0.77
CA GLY A 129 -12.57 36.09 -2.09
C GLY A 129 -12.46 34.87 -3.00
N GLU A 130 -13.10 34.94 -4.17
CA GLU A 130 -13.13 33.84 -5.13
C GLU A 130 -11.79 33.54 -5.78
N LYS A 131 -10.91 34.52 -5.84
CA LYS A 131 -9.58 34.42 -6.45
C LYS A 131 -8.51 33.94 -5.49
N PHE A 132 -8.87 33.57 -4.26
CA PHE A 132 -7.93 33.15 -3.21
C PHE A 132 -6.83 34.19 -2.92
N GLU A 133 -7.18 35.45 -2.80
CA GLU A 133 -6.23 36.50 -2.46
C GLU A 133 -5.74 36.33 -1.02
N LEU A 134 -4.43 36.33 -0.83
CA LEU A 134 -3.84 36.16 0.49
C LEU A 134 -4.15 37.39 1.36
N ARG A 135 -4.82 37.16 2.49
CA ARG A 135 -5.06 38.20 3.48
C ARG A 135 -3.83 38.40 4.35
N ILE A 136 -3.31 39.64 4.39
CA ILE A 136 -2.21 40.00 5.28
C ILE A 136 -2.79 40.12 6.69
N ILE A 137 -2.35 39.23 7.59
CA ILE A 137 -2.69 39.31 9.01
C ILE A 137 -1.73 40.31 9.64
N LYS A 138 -2.22 41.50 9.96
CA LYS A 138 -1.49 42.42 10.82
C LYS A 138 -1.58 41.93 12.25
N SER A 139 -0.45 41.51 12.77
CA SER A 139 -0.32 41.15 14.19
C SER A 139 -0.38 42.41 15.09
#